data_aa5c10ec7eee00568042791a4cd04f42
#
_entry.id   aa5c10ec7eee00568042791a4cd04f42
#
_cell.length_a   1.000
_cell.length_b   1.000
_cell.length_c   1.000
_cell.angle_alpha   90.00
_cell.angle_beta   90.00
_cell.angle_gamma   90.00
#
_symmetry.space_group_name_H-M   'P 1'
#
loop_
_entity.id
_entity.type
_entity.pdbx_description
1 polymer ?
#
loop_
_entity_poly.entity_id
_entity_poly.type
_entity_poly.pdbx_seq_one_letter_code
_entity_poly.pdbx_strand_id
1 'polypeptide(L)'
;MIRSLRPLAWLPSLVLRALLPLLLLLPLGLFSPGSAWAAPAKKAAPVQEAVLAGGCFWCLEHDLETLPGVLDAESGYSGGTVAKPTYGQVSAGGTGHQEVVRVRFDTTKLRYEALLRAYWRNIDPLDGGGQFCDRGSSYKPVIFTTSATQAVEARNSVVSAARELGRPTSSLKVAIRPLSRFWPAEEYHQNYARRNGLKYSYYRWSCGRDRRLDQVWGARARTRERWGAAAEAHATPVSSAPAASAPAASVPAPATSVATPAA
;
A
#
# COMPACT_ATOMS: atom_id res chain seq x y z
N MET A 1 0.10 71.91 -14.26
CA MET A 1 -1.19 72.56 -13.97
C MET A 1 -1.85 71.71 -12.89
N ILE A 2 -1.63 71.99 -11.62
CA ILE A 2 -2.17 72.96 -10.66
C ILE A 2 -3.69 72.89 -10.62
N ARG A 3 -4.17 72.35 -9.50
CA ARG A 3 -5.20 72.83 -8.59
C ARG A 3 -5.71 71.65 -7.77
N SER A 4 -5.35 71.39 -6.56
CA SER A 4 -5.55 72.16 -5.31
C SER A 4 -6.99 72.63 -5.14
N LEU A 5 -7.68 72.06 -4.19
CA LEU A 5 -8.43 72.81 -3.19
C LEU A 5 -8.92 71.97 -2.03
N ARG A 6 -8.73 72.49 -0.91
CA ARG A 6 -8.93 72.04 0.49
C ARG A 6 -10.36 72.39 1.00
N PRO A 7 -10.59 72.32 2.29
CA PRO A 7 -11.62 71.61 3.02
C PRO A 7 -12.60 72.56 3.77
N LEU A 8 -13.61 72.04 4.39
CA LEU A 8 -14.36 72.75 5.47
C LEU A 8 -14.96 71.66 6.36
N ALA A 9 -14.64 71.44 7.56
CA ALA A 9 -14.50 72.16 8.83
C ALA A 9 -15.83 72.58 9.46
N TRP A 10 -16.10 72.03 10.60
CA TRP A 10 -16.72 72.58 11.82
C TRP A 10 -18.22 72.91 11.79
N LEU A 11 -19.01 72.68 12.80
CA LEU A 11 -18.99 72.67 14.29
C LEU A 11 -20.38 72.20 14.85
N PRO A 12 -20.58 72.36 16.16
CA PRO A 12 -21.19 71.40 17.03
C PRO A 12 -22.49 71.89 17.66
N SER A 13 -23.03 71.16 18.60
CA SER A 13 -23.77 71.67 19.77
C SER A 13 -24.85 70.65 20.16
N LEU A 14 -24.72 70.01 21.26
CA LEU A 14 -25.17 70.34 22.61
C LEU A 14 -26.66 70.62 22.76
N VAL A 15 -27.17 69.98 23.79
CA VAL A 15 -28.40 70.23 24.56
C VAL A 15 -29.58 69.35 24.19
N LEU A 16 -29.94 68.36 24.98
CA LEU A 16 -30.82 68.59 26.09
C LEU A 16 -30.97 67.33 26.98
N ARG A 17 -30.85 67.60 28.23
CA ARG A 17 -31.03 66.69 29.37
C ARG A 17 -32.48 66.27 29.58
N ALA A 18 -32.61 65.11 30.23
CA ALA A 18 -33.62 64.72 31.19
C ALA A 18 -34.94 64.17 30.66
N LEU A 19 -35.07 62.89 30.92
CA LEU A 19 -36.17 62.37 31.77
C LEU A 19 -35.90 60.88 32.06
N LEU A 20 -35.57 60.61 33.30
CA LEU A 20 -35.66 59.33 34.03
C LEU A 20 -37.04 59.31 34.67
N PRO A 21 -37.52 58.20 35.24
CA PRO A 21 -37.36 56.77 35.03
C PRO A 21 -38.70 56.01 34.87
N LEU A 22 -38.71 54.82 34.39
CA LEU A 22 -39.71 53.87 34.84
C LEU A 22 -39.07 52.46 34.91
N LEU A 23 -38.94 51.99 36.12
CA LEU A 23 -38.60 50.62 36.48
C LEU A 23 -39.54 49.66 35.80
N LEU A 24 -38.97 48.72 35.07
CA LEU A 24 -39.59 47.43 34.82
C LEU A 24 -38.60 46.36 35.20
N LEU A 25 -38.77 45.82 36.41
CA LEU A 25 -38.18 44.58 36.90
C LEU A 25 -38.61 43.43 36.01
N LEU A 26 -37.81 43.10 35.04
CA LEU A 26 -37.89 41.79 34.34
C LEU A 26 -37.00 40.82 35.11
N PRO A 27 -37.49 39.63 35.48
CA PRO A 27 -36.66 38.61 36.10
C PRO A 27 -35.55 38.20 35.12
N LEU A 28 -34.28 38.28 35.57
CA LEU A 28 -33.15 37.64 34.93
C LEU A 28 -33.46 36.13 34.90
N GLY A 29 -34.03 35.66 33.82
CA GLY A 29 -34.03 34.25 33.51
C GLY A 29 -32.62 33.78 33.40
N LEU A 30 -32.21 32.89 34.30
CA LEU A 30 -30.97 32.14 34.26
C LEU A 30 -30.95 31.34 32.96
N PHE A 31 -30.44 31.93 31.89
CA PHE A 31 -30.00 31.19 30.72
C PHE A 31 -28.78 30.38 31.16
N SER A 32 -29.01 29.17 31.63
CA SER A 32 -27.96 28.16 31.70
C SER A 32 -27.40 28.00 30.28
N PRO A 33 -26.11 28.24 30.04
CA PRO A 33 -25.53 27.89 28.75
C PRO A 33 -25.73 26.39 28.57
N GLY A 34 -26.61 26.03 27.65
CA GLY A 34 -26.85 24.66 27.28
C GLY A 34 -25.47 24.01 27.00
N SER A 35 -25.18 22.98 27.74
CA SER A 35 -24.00 22.14 27.49
C SER A 35 -24.07 21.71 26.03
N ALA A 36 -23.32 22.40 25.18
CA ALA A 36 -23.10 21.96 23.81
C ALA A 36 -22.52 20.54 23.91
N TRP A 37 -23.33 19.56 23.61
CA TRP A 37 -22.89 18.18 23.50
C TRP A 37 -21.86 18.16 22.37
N ALA A 38 -20.57 18.19 22.75
CA ALA A 38 -19.50 17.99 21.81
C ALA A 38 -19.72 16.62 21.18
N ALA A 39 -19.98 16.58 19.89
CA ALA A 39 -20.06 15.34 19.15
C ALA A 39 -18.76 14.56 19.41
N PRO A 40 -18.84 13.23 19.68
CA PRO A 40 -17.65 12.45 19.94
C PRO A 40 -16.68 12.62 18.78
N ALA A 41 -15.46 13.04 19.09
CA ALA A 41 -14.38 13.19 18.10
C ALA A 41 -14.22 11.85 17.38
N LYS A 42 -14.41 11.84 16.06
CA LYS A 42 -14.27 10.64 15.23
C LYS A 42 -12.85 10.13 15.43
N LYS A 43 -12.70 8.96 16.07
CA LYS A 43 -11.40 8.35 16.31
C LYS A 43 -10.68 8.24 14.96
N ALA A 44 -9.47 8.80 14.88
CA ALA A 44 -8.69 8.72 13.66
C ALA A 44 -8.50 7.24 13.27
N ALA A 45 -8.67 6.93 11.99
CA ALA A 45 -8.47 5.58 11.50
C ALA A 45 -7.01 5.14 11.78
N PRO A 46 -6.78 3.90 12.23
CA PRO A 46 -5.42 3.41 12.45
C PRO A 46 -4.68 3.35 11.11
N VAL A 47 -3.57 4.09 11.02
CA VAL A 47 -2.73 4.18 9.81
C VAL A 47 -1.52 3.29 9.98
N GLN A 48 -1.18 2.54 8.94
CA GLN A 48 0.08 1.80 8.83
C GLN A 48 0.88 2.28 7.62
N GLU A 49 2.17 1.93 7.62
CA GLU A 49 3.09 2.19 6.51
C GLU A 49 3.66 0.89 5.97
N ALA A 50 3.87 0.85 4.65
CA ALA A 50 4.62 -0.18 3.94
C ALA A 50 5.66 0.49 3.05
N VAL A 51 6.84 -0.13 2.90
CA VAL A 51 7.89 0.35 1.98
C VAL A 51 8.22 -0.77 1.02
N LEU A 52 8.00 -0.53 -0.27
CA LEU A 52 8.01 -1.55 -1.31
C LEU A 52 8.88 -1.10 -2.49
N ALA A 53 9.79 -1.97 -2.95
CA ALA A 53 10.59 -1.78 -4.15
C ALA A 53 10.08 -2.70 -5.27
N GLY A 54 9.90 -2.19 -6.47
CA GLY A 54 9.33 -2.97 -7.59
C GLY A 54 9.67 -2.38 -8.97
N GLY A 55 10.93 -2.02 -9.18
CA GLY A 55 11.41 -1.32 -10.37
C GLY A 55 11.20 0.19 -10.26
N CYS A 56 10.95 0.85 -11.38
CA CYS A 56 10.71 2.29 -11.41
C CYS A 56 9.59 2.70 -10.43
N PHE A 57 9.93 3.56 -9.48
CA PHE A 57 9.00 4.03 -8.46
C PHE A 57 7.82 4.84 -9.02
N TRP A 58 7.95 5.53 -10.18
CA TRP A 58 6.84 6.19 -10.83
C TRP A 58 5.68 5.23 -11.15
N CYS A 59 6.04 4.01 -11.62
CA CYS A 59 5.05 2.99 -11.94
C CYS A 59 4.44 2.39 -10.68
N LEU A 60 5.29 2.05 -9.70
CA LEU A 60 4.81 1.42 -8.47
C LEU A 60 3.97 2.38 -7.62
N GLU A 61 4.37 3.66 -7.53
CA GLU A 61 3.60 4.73 -6.88
C GLU A 61 2.21 4.82 -7.51
N HIS A 62 2.14 4.98 -8.83
CA HIS A 62 0.89 5.05 -9.57
C HIS A 62 -0.01 3.83 -9.36
N ASP A 63 0.56 2.63 -9.41
CA ASP A 63 -0.19 1.39 -9.27
C ASP A 63 -0.76 1.21 -7.85
N LEU A 64 -0.04 1.67 -6.81
CA LEU A 64 -0.43 1.50 -5.42
C LEU A 64 -1.29 2.66 -4.89
N GLU A 65 -1.08 3.91 -5.33
CA GLU A 65 -1.86 5.07 -4.87
C GLU A 65 -3.35 4.94 -5.21
N THR A 66 -3.70 4.18 -6.26
CA THR A 66 -5.08 3.97 -6.69
C THR A 66 -5.86 2.96 -5.85
N LEU A 67 -5.21 2.28 -4.90
CA LEU A 67 -5.86 1.27 -4.07
C LEU A 67 -6.80 1.91 -3.04
N PRO A 68 -8.06 1.45 -2.91
CA PRO A 68 -8.95 1.92 -1.87
C PRO A 68 -8.34 1.69 -0.48
N GLY A 69 -8.28 2.75 0.32
CA GLY A 69 -7.67 2.72 1.65
C GLY A 69 -6.22 3.21 1.69
N VAL A 70 -5.56 3.39 0.55
CA VAL A 70 -4.30 4.14 0.49
C VAL A 70 -4.61 5.62 0.71
N LEU A 71 -3.87 6.22 1.61
CA LEU A 71 -3.98 7.62 2.00
C LEU A 71 -2.93 8.47 1.31
N ASP A 72 -1.76 7.87 1.07
CA ASP A 72 -0.61 8.53 0.48
C ASP A 72 0.38 7.50 -0.05
N ALA A 73 1.05 7.81 -1.15
CA ALA A 73 2.14 7.03 -1.71
C ALA A 73 3.28 7.99 -2.09
N GLU A 74 4.48 7.73 -1.59
CA GLU A 74 5.64 8.61 -1.73
C GLU A 74 6.82 7.84 -2.29
N SER A 75 7.36 8.30 -3.41
CA SER A 75 8.58 7.77 -4.03
C SER A 75 9.82 8.12 -3.20
N GLY A 76 10.77 7.19 -3.09
CA GLY A 76 11.97 7.39 -2.30
C GLY A 76 13.02 6.31 -2.49
N TYR A 77 13.97 6.28 -1.58
CA TYR A 77 15.11 5.38 -1.60
C TYR A 77 15.25 4.66 -0.25
N SER A 78 15.60 3.36 -0.28
CA SER A 78 15.85 2.58 0.94
C SER A 78 16.78 1.40 0.68
N GLY A 79 17.32 0.82 1.75
CA GLY A 79 18.11 -0.41 1.73
C GLY A 79 19.61 -0.21 1.52
N GLY A 80 20.06 0.99 1.18
CA GLY A 80 21.46 1.34 1.00
C GLY A 80 22.09 2.00 2.23
N THR A 81 23.36 2.39 2.10
CA THR A 81 24.17 2.97 3.18
C THR A 81 24.41 4.47 3.02
N VAL A 82 24.22 5.02 1.83
CA VAL A 82 24.43 6.45 1.56
C VAL A 82 23.31 7.26 2.22
N ALA A 83 23.68 8.22 3.07
CA ALA A 83 22.74 9.12 3.72
C ALA A 83 22.29 10.21 2.75
N LYS A 84 20.98 10.51 2.74
CA LYS A 84 20.36 11.51 1.85
C LYS A 84 20.81 11.32 0.39
N PRO A 85 20.59 10.13 -0.18
CA PRO A 85 21.03 9.85 -1.54
C PRO A 85 20.24 10.74 -2.52
N THR A 86 20.88 11.09 -3.63
CA THR A 86 20.21 11.73 -4.77
C THR A 86 19.85 10.70 -5.84
N TYR A 87 18.89 11.05 -6.70
CA TYR A 87 18.52 10.22 -7.86
C TYR A 87 19.74 9.83 -8.70
N GLY A 88 20.60 10.82 -9.01
CA GLY A 88 21.81 10.56 -9.78
C GLY A 88 22.76 9.53 -9.13
N GLN A 89 22.88 9.53 -7.81
CA GLN A 89 23.69 8.56 -7.09
C GLN A 89 23.06 7.16 -7.11
N VAL A 90 21.75 7.07 -6.89
CA VAL A 90 21.04 5.78 -6.85
C VAL A 90 20.97 5.13 -8.23
N SER A 91 20.66 5.90 -9.28
CA SER A 91 20.58 5.43 -10.65
C SER A 91 21.97 5.04 -11.23
N ALA A 92 23.04 5.71 -10.81
CA ALA A 92 24.40 5.31 -11.17
C ALA A 92 24.84 4.00 -10.50
N GLY A 93 24.12 3.56 -9.45
CA GLY A 93 24.43 2.35 -8.70
C GLY A 93 25.50 2.55 -7.61
N GLY A 94 25.83 1.47 -6.88
CA GLY A 94 26.86 1.49 -5.83
C GLY A 94 26.38 2.01 -4.46
N THR A 95 25.23 2.67 -4.36
CA THR A 95 24.70 3.16 -3.08
C THR A 95 24.07 2.07 -2.22
N GLY A 96 23.70 0.94 -2.83
CA GLY A 96 22.91 -0.12 -2.20
C GLY A 96 21.42 0.19 -2.06
N HIS A 97 20.98 1.41 -2.38
CA HIS A 97 19.57 1.78 -2.35
C HIS A 97 18.78 1.18 -3.50
N GLN A 98 17.52 0.85 -3.21
CA GLN A 98 16.48 0.60 -4.20
C GLN A 98 15.59 1.85 -4.34
N GLU A 99 15.02 2.03 -5.53
CA GLU A 99 13.83 2.87 -5.70
C GLU A 99 12.66 2.18 -4.99
N VAL A 100 12.02 2.91 -4.09
CA VAL A 100 10.93 2.40 -3.26
C VAL A 100 9.74 3.34 -3.25
N VAL A 101 8.58 2.80 -2.89
CA VAL A 101 7.38 3.58 -2.59
C VAL A 101 7.01 3.33 -1.13
N ARG A 102 6.88 4.39 -0.35
CA ARG A 102 6.29 4.37 0.98
C ARG A 102 4.79 4.59 0.85
N VAL A 103 4.00 3.60 1.25
CA VAL A 103 2.54 3.62 1.19
C VAL A 103 1.98 3.77 2.60
N ARG A 104 1.21 4.82 2.85
CA ARG A 104 0.43 5.02 4.08
C ARG A 104 -1.01 4.63 3.81
N PHE A 105 -1.59 3.79 4.64
CA PHE A 105 -2.91 3.24 4.40
C PHE A 105 -3.75 3.10 5.67
N ASP A 106 -5.07 3.25 5.51
CA ASP A 106 -6.09 3.06 6.53
C ASP A 106 -6.37 1.56 6.70
N THR A 107 -5.97 0.99 7.84
CA THR A 107 -6.10 -0.46 8.10
C THR A 107 -7.54 -0.92 8.27
N THR A 108 -8.51 -0.01 8.42
CA THR A 108 -9.94 -0.34 8.42
C THR A 108 -10.47 -0.61 7.02
N LYS A 109 -9.78 -0.12 5.97
CA LYS A 109 -10.18 -0.26 4.56
C LYS A 109 -9.25 -1.18 3.76
N LEU A 110 -7.97 -1.20 4.09
CA LEU A 110 -6.95 -1.96 3.38
C LEU A 110 -6.05 -2.68 4.39
N ARG A 111 -6.08 -4.02 4.42
CA ARG A 111 -5.14 -4.80 5.22
C ARG A 111 -3.79 -4.90 4.50
N TYR A 112 -2.71 -5.05 5.26
CA TYR A 112 -1.36 -5.17 4.72
C TYR A 112 -1.24 -6.36 3.74
N GLU A 113 -1.86 -7.51 4.05
CA GLU A 113 -1.94 -8.66 3.14
C GLU A 113 -2.55 -8.31 1.78
N ALA A 114 -3.60 -7.49 1.75
CA ALA A 114 -4.24 -7.06 0.51
C ALA A 114 -3.39 -6.07 -0.28
N LEU A 115 -2.65 -5.19 0.41
CA LEU A 115 -1.65 -4.31 -0.20
C LEU A 115 -0.51 -5.14 -0.83
N LEU A 116 0.01 -6.13 -0.11
CA LEU A 116 1.04 -7.02 -0.65
C LEU A 116 0.56 -7.78 -1.88
N ARG A 117 -0.67 -8.27 -1.89
CA ARG A 117 -1.25 -8.94 -3.05
C ARG A 117 -1.29 -8.03 -4.28
N ALA A 118 -1.70 -6.76 -4.12
CA ALA A 118 -1.66 -5.78 -5.18
C ALA A 118 -0.22 -5.50 -5.65
N TYR A 119 0.73 -5.37 -4.71
CA TYR A 119 2.15 -5.23 -5.02
C TYR A 119 2.66 -6.40 -5.87
N TRP A 120 2.44 -7.65 -5.45
CA TRP A 120 2.89 -8.83 -6.18
C TRP A 120 2.41 -8.83 -7.63
N ARG A 121 1.13 -8.54 -7.86
CA ARG A 121 0.49 -8.53 -9.19
C ARG A 121 0.87 -7.32 -10.06
N ASN A 122 1.67 -6.43 -9.53
CA ASN A 122 2.24 -5.27 -10.21
C ASN A 122 3.76 -5.36 -10.41
N ILE A 123 4.39 -6.50 -10.12
CA ILE A 123 5.81 -6.77 -10.37
C ILE A 123 6.02 -8.07 -11.13
N ASP A 124 7.21 -8.24 -11.71
CA ASP A 124 7.70 -9.55 -12.15
C ASP A 124 8.52 -10.20 -11.02
N PRO A 125 7.95 -11.10 -10.24
CA PRO A 125 8.65 -11.71 -9.12
C PRO A 125 9.70 -12.74 -9.55
N LEU A 126 9.80 -13.08 -10.83
CA LEU A 126 10.75 -14.03 -11.36
C LEU A 126 12.05 -13.35 -11.79
N ASP A 127 12.08 -12.01 -11.87
CA ASP A 127 13.23 -11.23 -12.29
C ASP A 127 13.99 -10.65 -11.07
N GLY A 128 15.18 -11.16 -10.83
CA GLY A 128 16.07 -10.69 -9.76
C GLY A 128 17.14 -9.68 -10.20
N GLY A 129 17.19 -9.32 -11.49
CA GLY A 129 18.17 -8.39 -12.05
C GLY A 129 17.69 -6.96 -12.21
N GLY A 130 16.41 -6.73 -11.92
CA GLY A 130 15.70 -5.47 -12.09
C GLY A 130 14.22 -5.71 -12.27
N GLN A 131 13.52 -4.81 -12.96
CA GLN A 131 12.10 -4.98 -13.28
C GLN A 131 11.83 -4.40 -14.67
N PHE A 132 11.26 -5.22 -15.54
CA PHE A 132 10.88 -4.84 -16.92
C PHE A 132 12.09 -4.30 -17.72
N CYS A 133 12.04 -3.04 -18.19
CA CYS A 133 13.15 -2.42 -18.88
C CYS A 133 14.22 -1.83 -17.94
N ASP A 134 13.90 -1.67 -16.66
CA ASP A 134 14.80 -1.06 -15.68
C ASP A 134 15.73 -2.12 -15.09
N ARG A 135 17.01 -1.97 -15.33
CA ARG A 135 18.04 -2.97 -14.96
C ARG A 135 18.98 -2.41 -13.90
N GLY A 136 19.45 -3.27 -13.01
CA GLY A 136 20.40 -2.91 -11.98
C GLY A 136 19.87 -3.04 -10.55
N SER A 137 20.77 -2.82 -9.58
CA SER A 137 20.50 -3.04 -8.16
C SER A 137 19.40 -2.16 -7.60
N SER A 138 19.26 -0.92 -8.10
CA SER A 138 18.25 0.04 -7.68
C SER A 138 16.81 -0.37 -8.04
N TYR A 139 16.64 -1.27 -9.01
CA TYR A 139 15.33 -1.72 -9.50
C TYR A 139 14.95 -3.13 -9.05
N LYS A 140 15.74 -3.76 -8.17
CA LYS A 140 15.39 -5.08 -7.65
C LYS A 140 14.18 -5.04 -6.73
N PRO A 141 13.26 -6.03 -6.82
CA PRO A 141 12.07 -6.06 -5.98
C PRO A 141 12.41 -6.44 -4.54
N VAL A 142 11.95 -5.65 -3.57
CA VAL A 142 12.15 -5.85 -2.14
C VAL A 142 10.90 -5.42 -1.37
N ILE A 143 10.50 -6.23 -0.39
CA ILE A 143 9.54 -5.85 0.63
C ILE A 143 10.34 -5.45 1.87
N PHE A 144 10.33 -4.16 2.24
CA PHE A 144 10.91 -3.68 3.48
C PHE A 144 9.86 -3.73 4.59
N THR A 145 10.20 -4.33 5.72
CA THR A 145 9.28 -4.55 6.84
C THR A 145 9.60 -3.63 8.01
N THR A 146 8.57 -3.01 8.59
CA THR A 146 8.70 -2.07 9.71
C THR A 146 8.45 -2.74 11.06
N SER A 147 7.98 -4.00 11.07
CA SER A 147 7.69 -4.77 12.27
C SER A 147 7.83 -6.28 12.05
N ALA A 148 7.91 -7.03 13.15
CA ALA A 148 7.92 -8.50 13.11
C ALA A 148 6.62 -9.06 12.49
N THR A 149 5.47 -8.43 12.74
CA THR A 149 4.19 -8.82 12.14
C THR A 149 4.24 -8.66 10.62
N GLN A 150 4.68 -7.51 10.12
CA GLN A 150 4.85 -7.31 8.67
C GLN A 150 5.82 -8.32 8.06
N ALA A 151 6.90 -8.67 8.78
CA ALA A 151 7.85 -9.68 8.30
C ALA A 151 7.22 -11.07 8.17
N VAL A 152 6.32 -11.45 9.07
CA VAL A 152 5.55 -12.71 8.96
C VAL A 152 4.57 -12.64 7.77
N GLU A 153 3.80 -11.57 7.67
CA GLU A 153 2.83 -11.39 6.57
C GLU A 153 3.53 -11.32 5.21
N ALA A 154 4.69 -10.67 5.11
CA ALA A 154 5.49 -10.65 3.90
C ALA A 154 5.94 -12.06 3.48
N ARG A 155 6.44 -12.88 4.42
CA ARG A 155 6.80 -14.28 4.13
C ARG A 155 5.59 -15.10 3.69
N ASN A 156 4.45 -14.94 4.32
CA ASN A 156 3.20 -15.62 3.93
C ASN A 156 2.76 -15.21 2.53
N SER A 157 2.95 -13.94 2.16
CA SER A 157 2.64 -13.45 0.83
C SER A 157 3.51 -14.07 -0.27
N VAL A 158 4.79 -14.41 0.01
CA VAL A 158 5.65 -15.16 -0.91
C VAL A 158 5.03 -16.53 -1.22
N VAL A 159 4.56 -17.24 -0.18
CA VAL A 159 3.92 -18.54 -0.35
C VAL A 159 2.64 -18.43 -1.19
N SER A 160 1.84 -17.40 -0.92
CA SER A 160 0.60 -17.15 -1.65
C SER A 160 0.85 -16.81 -3.12
N ALA A 161 1.83 -15.93 -3.40
CA ALA A 161 2.23 -15.56 -4.76
C ALA A 161 2.79 -16.76 -5.53
N ALA A 162 3.66 -17.56 -4.90
CA ALA A 162 4.22 -18.77 -5.51
C ALA A 162 3.13 -19.78 -5.88
N ARG A 163 2.16 -20.01 -4.99
CA ARG A 163 1.01 -20.89 -5.24
C ARG A 163 0.17 -20.37 -6.41
N GLU A 164 -0.11 -19.09 -6.45
CA GLU A 164 -0.90 -18.48 -7.52
C GLU A 164 -0.21 -18.58 -8.88
N LEU A 165 1.12 -18.50 -8.90
CA LEU A 165 1.94 -18.67 -10.12
C LEU A 165 2.18 -20.12 -10.51
N GLY A 166 1.82 -21.09 -9.66
CA GLY A 166 2.17 -22.50 -9.88
C GLY A 166 3.69 -22.73 -9.88
N ARG A 167 4.44 -21.99 -9.04
CA ARG A 167 5.89 -22.01 -8.96
C ARG A 167 6.38 -22.32 -7.55
N PRO A 168 7.57 -22.93 -7.38
CA PRO A 168 8.17 -23.04 -6.06
C PRO A 168 8.58 -21.66 -5.54
N THR A 169 8.53 -21.45 -4.23
CA THR A 169 8.92 -20.18 -3.59
C THR A 169 10.36 -19.77 -3.90
N SER A 170 11.26 -20.73 -4.12
CA SER A 170 12.66 -20.50 -4.50
C SER A 170 12.85 -19.83 -5.87
N SER A 171 11.84 -19.90 -6.73
CA SER A 171 11.89 -19.20 -8.03
C SER A 171 11.60 -17.70 -7.92
N LEU A 172 10.96 -17.26 -6.83
CA LEU A 172 10.66 -15.85 -6.64
C LEU A 172 11.90 -15.09 -6.16
N LYS A 173 12.17 -13.97 -6.79
CA LYS A 173 13.38 -13.15 -6.59
C LYS A 173 13.12 -11.88 -5.76
N VAL A 174 12.01 -11.83 -5.04
CA VAL A 174 11.66 -10.73 -4.15
C VAL A 174 12.33 -10.95 -2.80
N ALA A 175 13.17 -10.01 -2.37
CA ALA A 175 13.79 -10.05 -1.05
C ALA A 175 12.83 -9.48 0.01
N ILE A 176 12.93 -10.00 1.24
CA ILE A 176 12.28 -9.42 2.41
C ILE A 176 13.39 -8.93 3.33
N ARG A 177 13.40 -7.64 3.67
CA ARG A 177 14.42 -7.02 4.53
C ARG A 177 13.77 -6.14 5.60
N PRO A 178 14.37 -5.99 6.78
CA PRO A 178 13.94 -4.95 7.72
C PRO A 178 14.19 -3.57 7.09
N LEU A 179 13.26 -2.64 7.31
CA LEU A 179 13.44 -1.25 6.93
C LEU A 179 14.48 -0.61 7.85
N SER A 180 15.58 -0.10 7.29
CA SER A 180 16.55 0.69 8.04
C SER A 180 16.16 2.16 8.04
N ARG A 181 15.99 2.74 6.87
CA ARG A 181 15.59 4.14 6.70
C ARG A 181 14.96 4.34 5.33
N PHE A 182 13.95 5.22 5.29
CA PHE A 182 13.37 5.75 4.07
C PHE A 182 13.91 7.17 3.83
N TRP A 183 14.33 7.44 2.60
CA TRP A 183 14.74 8.74 2.14
C TRP A 183 13.77 9.17 1.02
N PRO A 184 13.02 10.28 1.19
CA PRO A 184 12.17 10.79 0.12
C PRO A 184 12.98 11.10 -1.14
N ALA A 185 12.45 10.75 -2.30
CA ALA A 185 13.00 11.21 -3.56
C ALA A 185 12.64 12.68 -3.79
N GLU A 186 13.35 13.31 -4.72
CA GLU A 186 13.19 14.70 -5.08
C GLU A 186 11.74 14.98 -5.55
N GLU A 187 11.26 16.18 -5.29
CA GLU A 187 9.87 16.59 -5.51
C GLU A 187 9.38 16.35 -6.96
N TYR A 188 10.26 16.45 -7.95
CA TYR A 188 9.90 16.20 -9.34
C TYR A 188 9.58 14.72 -9.65
N HIS A 189 9.93 13.80 -8.76
CA HIS A 189 9.56 12.39 -8.86
C HIS A 189 8.19 12.08 -8.24
N GLN A 190 7.73 12.90 -7.30
CA GLN A 190 6.47 12.64 -6.59
C GLN A 190 5.28 12.82 -7.53
N ASN A 191 4.35 11.86 -7.51
CA ASN A 191 3.14 11.86 -8.36
C ASN A 191 3.46 12.02 -9.86
N TYR A 192 4.58 11.45 -10.32
CA TYR A 192 5.08 11.67 -11.67
C TYR A 192 4.07 11.29 -12.75
N ALA A 193 3.39 10.16 -12.60
CA ALA A 193 2.38 9.68 -13.54
C ALA A 193 1.24 10.68 -13.73
N ARG A 194 0.77 11.28 -12.65
CA ARG A 194 -0.30 12.29 -12.68
C ARG A 194 0.16 13.62 -13.25
N ARG A 195 1.38 14.06 -12.90
CA ARG A 195 1.95 15.33 -13.35
C ARG A 195 2.42 15.30 -14.79
N ASN A 196 2.82 14.13 -15.31
CA ASN A 196 3.45 13.94 -16.62
C ASN A 196 2.78 12.85 -17.46
N GLY A 197 1.46 12.79 -17.48
CA GLY A 197 0.67 11.67 -18.02
C GLY A 197 1.11 11.13 -19.37
N LEU A 198 1.37 11.98 -20.36
CA LEU A 198 1.81 11.55 -21.70
C LEU A 198 3.20 10.90 -21.68
N LYS A 199 4.17 11.53 -20.99
CA LYS A 199 5.53 11.00 -20.87
C LYS A 199 5.54 9.69 -20.11
N TYR A 200 4.76 9.62 -19.02
CA TYR A 200 4.62 8.40 -18.22
C TYR A 200 3.97 7.27 -19.02
N SER A 201 2.88 7.53 -19.74
CA SER A 201 2.20 6.51 -20.54
C SER A 201 3.11 5.96 -21.63
N TYR A 202 3.85 6.82 -22.32
CA TYR A 202 4.84 6.41 -23.31
C TYR A 202 5.97 5.55 -22.68
N TYR A 203 6.53 6.00 -21.55
CA TYR A 203 7.56 5.24 -20.83
C TYR A 203 7.04 3.84 -20.42
N ARG A 204 5.86 3.78 -19.77
CA ARG A 204 5.27 2.52 -19.30
C ARG A 204 5.00 1.55 -20.46
N TRP A 205 4.49 2.06 -21.57
CA TRP A 205 4.25 1.27 -22.79
C TRP A 205 5.55 0.78 -23.42
N SER A 206 6.53 1.67 -23.64
CA SER A 206 7.81 1.32 -24.28
C SER A 206 8.62 0.33 -23.42
N CYS A 207 8.56 0.46 -22.11
CA CYS A 207 9.15 -0.47 -21.14
C CYS A 207 8.51 -1.86 -21.18
N GLY A 208 7.31 -2.00 -21.75
CA GLY A 208 6.61 -3.27 -21.86
C GLY A 208 6.12 -3.83 -20.53
N ARG A 209 5.98 -2.97 -19.49
CA ARG A 209 5.59 -3.38 -18.14
C ARG A 209 4.28 -4.17 -18.14
N ASP A 210 3.22 -3.62 -18.71
CA ASP A 210 1.90 -4.25 -18.69
C ASP A 210 1.89 -5.58 -19.45
N ARG A 211 2.53 -5.63 -20.63
CA ARG A 211 2.69 -6.87 -21.38
C ARG A 211 3.40 -7.96 -20.58
N ARG A 212 4.45 -7.60 -19.84
CA ARG A 212 5.16 -8.56 -19.00
C ARG A 212 4.34 -9.01 -17.80
N LEU A 213 3.58 -8.12 -17.18
CA LEU A 213 2.64 -8.48 -16.11
C LEU A 213 1.58 -9.46 -16.60
N ASP A 214 1.03 -9.27 -17.80
CA ASP A 214 0.09 -10.19 -18.41
C ASP A 214 0.69 -11.58 -18.68
N GLN A 215 1.96 -11.64 -19.09
CA GLN A 215 2.67 -12.91 -19.27
C GLN A 215 2.89 -13.66 -17.96
N VAL A 216 3.16 -12.93 -16.86
CA VAL A 216 3.46 -13.52 -15.56
C VAL A 216 2.22 -13.90 -14.80
N TRP A 217 1.22 -13.02 -14.74
CA TRP A 217 0.04 -13.13 -13.88
C TRP A 217 -1.24 -13.49 -14.64
N GLY A 218 -1.23 -13.43 -15.98
CA GLY A 218 -2.43 -13.65 -16.81
C GLY A 218 -3.54 -12.68 -16.44
N ALA A 219 -4.77 -13.18 -16.34
CA ALA A 219 -5.95 -12.40 -15.97
C ALA A 219 -5.86 -11.77 -14.56
N ARG A 220 -4.92 -12.20 -13.74
CA ARG A 220 -4.71 -11.64 -12.39
C ARG A 220 -3.80 -10.43 -12.36
N ALA A 221 -3.09 -10.13 -13.45
CA ALA A 221 -2.23 -8.97 -13.55
C ALA A 221 -2.97 -7.70 -13.10
N ARG A 222 -2.37 -6.93 -12.20
CA ARG A 222 -2.91 -5.66 -11.71
C ARG A 222 -4.26 -5.75 -10.97
N THR A 223 -4.78 -6.97 -10.69
CA THR A 223 -6.07 -7.16 -10.03
C THR A 223 -5.97 -7.05 -8.51
N ARG A 224 -7.14 -6.82 -7.86
CA ARG A 224 -7.30 -6.70 -6.40
C ARG A 224 -7.97 -7.92 -5.78
N GLU A 225 -8.22 -8.96 -6.56
CA GLU A 225 -8.85 -10.19 -6.09
C GLU A 225 -8.07 -10.84 -4.95
N ARG A 226 -8.79 -11.56 -4.09
CA ARG A 226 -8.15 -12.33 -3.00
C ARG A 226 -7.22 -13.40 -3.56
N TRP A 227 -6.24 -13.81 -2.78
CA TRP A 227 -5.39 -14.94 -3.12
C TRP A 227 -6.24 -16.19 -3.39
N GLY A 228 -6.01 -16.85 -4.50
CA GLY A 228 -6.70 -18.09 -4.86
C GLY A 228 -8.16 -17.95 -5.34
N ALA A 229 -8.73 -16.76 -5.39
CA ALA A 229 -10.14 -16.56 -5.77
C ALA A 229 -10.55 -17.23 -7.10
N ALA A 230 -9.63 -17.28 -8.08
CA ALA A 230 -9.89 -17.97 -9.35
C ALA A 230 -9.92 -19.50 -9.21
N ALA A 231 -9.24 -20.07 -8.21
CA ALA A 231 -9.31 -21.52 -7.94
C ALA A 231 -10.64 -21.90 -7.28
N GLU A 232 -11.17 -21.03 -6.41
CA GLU A 232 -12.47 -21.25 -5.77
C GLU A 232 -13.63 -21.15 -6.76
N ALA A 233 -13.53 -20.25 -7.75
CA ALA A 233 -14.56 -20.07 -8.78
C ALA A 233 -14.68 -21.27 -9.75
N HIS A 234 -13.66 -22.13 -9.84
CA HIS A 234 -13.64 -23.34 -10.68
C HIS A 234 -13.79 -24.64 -9.87
N ALA A 235 -13.85 -24.57 -8.54
CA ALA A 235 -14.20 -25.69 -7.71
C ALA A 235 -15.72 -25.88 -7.77
N THR A 236 -16.19 -26.63 -8.75
CA THR A 236 -17.54 -27.21 -8.70
C THR A 236 -17.68 -27.96 -7.39
N PRO A 237 -18.79 -27.79 -6.67
CA PRO A 237 -18.99 -28.57 -5.45
C PRO A 237 -18.98 -30.06 -5.84
N VAL A 238 -17.95 -30.77 -5.36
CA VAL A 238 -17.96 -32.24 -5.43
C VAL A 238 -19.17 -32.69 -4.61
N SER A 239 -20.22 -33.12 -5.33
CA SER A 239 -21.38 -33.72 -4.73
C SER A 239 -20.89 -34.86 -3.84
N SER A 240 -21.15 -34.77 -2.55
CA SER A 240 -20.92 -35.85 -1.60
C SER A 240 -21.85 -37.02 -1.95
N ALA A 241 -21.38 -37.90 -2.82
CA ALA A 241 -21.97 -39.20 -2.97
C ALA A 241 -21.76 -40.02 -1.68
N PRO A 242 -22.76 -40.70 -1.13
CA PRO A 242 -22.60 -41.46 0.06
C PRO A 242 -21.61 -42.62 -0.17
N ALA A 243 -20.66 -42.76 0.78
CA ALA A 243 -19.67 -43.83 0.79
C ALA A 243 -20.35 -45.19 0.74
N ALA A 244 -20.17 -45.91 -0.40
CA ALA A 244 -20.52 -47.30 -0.45
C ALA A 244 -19.57 -48.08 0.44
N SER A 245 -20.14 -48.83 1.42
CA SER A 245 -19.45 -49.72 2.30
C SER A 245 -18.69 -50.79 1.52
N ALA A 246 -17.35 -50.79 1.64
CA ALA A 246 -16.50 -51.86 1.12
C ALA A 246 -16.64 -53.13 1.96
N PRO A 247 -16.68 -54.33 1.33
CA PRO A 247 -16.69 -55.59 2.08
C PRO A 247 -15.32 -55.86 2.70
N ALA A 248 -15.35 -56.43 3.92
CA ALA A 248 -14.18 -56.80 4.72
C ALA A 248 -13.29 -57.81 3.99
N ALA A 249 -12.04 -57.46 3.73
CA ALA A 249 -11.03 -58.39 3.24
C ALA A 249 -10.49 -59.23 4.38
N SER A 250 -10.58 -60.57 4.21
CA SER A 250 -10.04 -61.58 5.13
C SER A 250 -8.51 -61.56 5.13
N VAL A 251 -7.94 -61.57 6.33
CA VAL A 251 -6.50 -61.59 6.63
C VAL A 251 -6.00 -63.03 6.45
N PRO A 252 -4.98 -63.36 5.65
CA PRO A 252 -4.32 -64.65 5.66
C PRO A 252 -3.32 -64.77 6.82
N ALA A 253 -3.25 -65.96 7.42
CA ALA A 253 -2.39 -66.33 8.57
C ALA A 253 -0.90 -66.33 8.18
N PRO A 254 0.03 -66.12 9.18
CA PRO A 254 1.47 -66.03 8.92
C PRO A 254 2.07 -67.42 8.65
N ALA A 255 2.91 -67.47 7.62
CA ALA A 255 3.71 -68.66 7.31
C ALA A 255 4.90 -68.77 8.25
N THR A 256 5.05 -69.95 8.84
CA THR A 256 6.16 -70.37 9.71
C THR A 256 7.46 -70.49 8.92
N SER A 257 8.47 -69.76 9.38
CA SER A 257 9.87 -69.82 8.91
C SER A 257 10.54 -71.09 9.46
N VAL A 258 11.03 -71.92 8.54
CA VAL A 258 11.96 -73.05 8.88
C VAL A 258 13.39 -72.58 8.61
N ALA A 259 14.21 -72.59 9.67
CA ALA A 259 15.63 -72.31 9.60
C ALA A 259 16.37 -73.55 9.10
N THR A 260 17.32 -73.41 8.20
CA THR A 260 18.29 -74.43 7.80
C THR A 260 19.71 -73.92 8.14
N PRO A 261 20.57 -74.79 8.73
CA PRO A 261 21.85 -74.39 9.27
C PRO A 261 22.96 -74.36 8.20
N ALA A 262 24.00 -73.60 8.55
CA ALA A 262 25.23 -73.41 7.81
C ALA A 262 26.09 -74.69 7.61
N ALA A 263 26.78 -74.74 6.51
CA ALA A 263 28.10 -75.37 6.30
C ALA A 263 28.97 -74.42 5.49
#